data_b1e63ac3d33eac150225ff5396305bfe
#
_entry.id   b1e63ac3d33eac150225ff5396305bfe
#
_cell.length_a   1.000
_cell.length_b   1.000
_cell.length_c   1.000
_cell.angle_alpha   90.00
_cell.angle_beta   90.00
_cell.angle_gamma   90.00
#
_symmetry.space_group_name_H-M   'P 1'
#
loop_
_entity.id
_entity.type
_entity.pdbx_description
1 polymer ?
#
loop_
_entity_poly.entity_id
_entity_poly.type
_entity_poly.pdbx_seq_one_letter_code
_entity_poly.pdbx_strand_id
1 'polypeptide(L)' 'NNLNLNNIMLNVYEFNKRAIKVYESLGFKKFGTRHKSHYFKGKFYDEIQMEILKEEYNEIEPFIYV' A
#
# COMPACT_ATOMS: atom_id res chain seq x y z
N ASN A 1 1.64 10.27 14.28
CA ASN A 1 1.06 11.40 14.92
C ASN A 1 -0.33 11.64 14.36
N ASN A 2 -0.88 12.76 14.69
CA ASN A 2 -2.24 13.05 14.30
C ASN A 2 -2.48 13.12 12.84
N LEU A 3 -1.44 13.34 12.10
CA LEU A 3 -1.57 13.45 10.66
C LEU A 3 -2.22 12.23 10.07
N ASN A 4 -2.03 11.12 10.75
CA ASN A 4 -2.55 9.86 10.22
C ASN A 4 -4.05 9.76 10.26
N LEU A 5 -4.70 10.64 10.97
CA LEU A 5 -6.15 10.63 10.99
C LEU A 5 -6.75 10.94 9.63
N ASN A 6 -5.97 11.58 8.77
CA ASN A 6 -6.46 11.96 7.45
C ASN A 6 -5.89 11.09 6.34
N ASN A 7 -5.15 10.07 6.70
CA ASN A 7 -4.50 9.21 5.72
C ASN A 7 -4.92 7.76 5.91
N ILE A 8 -5.06 7.08 4.80
CA ILE A 8 -5.29 5.63 4.79
C ILE A 8 -3.99 4.99 4.38
N MET A 9 -3.46 4.09 5.19
CA MET A 9 -2.19 3.45 4.90
C MET A 9 -2.38 1.95 4.72
N LEU A 10 -1.56 1.37 3.85
CA LEU A 10 -1.57 -0.07 3.66
C LEU A 10 -0.17 -0.56 3.36
N ASN A 11 0.00 -1.86 3.49
CA ASN A 11 1.26 -2.51 3.16
C ASN A 11 0.99 -3.52 2.06
N VAL A 12 1.94 -3.62 1.13
CA VAL A 12 1.82 -4.58 0.05
C VAL A 12 3.20 -5.18 -0.20
N TYR A 13 3.26 -6.47 -0.45
CA TYR A 13 4.54 -7.13 -0.67
C TYR A 13 5.08 -6.77 -2.05
N GLU A 14 6.40 -6.65 -2.12
CA GLU A 14 7.04 -6.22 -3.37
C GLU A 14 6.75 -7.16 -4.53
N PHE A 15 6.52 -8.43 -4.25
CA PHE A 15 6.28 -9.39 -5.33
C PHE A 15 4.84 -9.33 -5.86
N ASN A 16 3.98 -8.59 -5.20
CA ASN A 16 2.60 -8.47 -5.63
C ASN A 16 2.45 -7.28 -6.57
N LYS A 17 3.03 -7.42 -7.75
CA LYS A 17 3.07 -6.31 -8.71
C LYS A 17 1.69 -5.82 -9.10
N ARG A 18 0.75 -6.75 -9.19
CA ARG A 18 -0.61 -6.39 -9.58
C ARG A 18 -1.26 -5.46 -8.57
N ALA A 19 -1.12 -5.79 -7.30
CA ALA A 19 -1.70 -4.95 -6.26
C ALA A 19 -1.05 -3.58 -6.24
N ILE A 20 0.28 -3.55 -6.40
CA ILE A 20 0.99 -2.27 -6.42
C ILE A 20 0.46 -1.38 -7.53
N LYS A 21 0.29 -1.94 -8.72
CA LYS A 21 -0.22 -1.16 -9.83
C LYS A 21 -1.64 -0.67 -9.59
N VAL A 22 -2.48 -1.53 -9.02
CA VAL A 22 -3.85 -1.14 -8.74
C VAL A 22 -3.88 0.01 -7.75
N TYR A 23 -3.11 -0.11 -6.67
CA TYR A 23 -3.11 0.96 -5.66
C TYR A 23 -2.56 2.26 -6.23
N GLU A 24 -1.50 2.17 -7.05
CA GLU A 24 -0.95 3.38 -7.64
C GLU A 24 -1.95 4.05 -8.58
N SER A 25 -2.70 3.25 -9.32
CA SER A 25 -3.68 3.81 -10.24
C SER A 25 -4.84 4.45 -9.50
N LEU A 26 -5.07 4.06 -8.26
CA LEU A 26 -6.13 4.63 -7.45
C LEU A 26 -5.67 5.89 -6.70
N GLY A 27 -4.39 6.19 -6.75
CA GLY A 27 -3.90 7.39 -6.10
C GLY A 27 -3.02 7.15 -4.89
N PHE A 28 -2.81 5.90 -4.52
CA PHE A 28 -1.90 5.60 -3.40
C PHE A 28 -0.48 5.91 -3.80
N LYS A 29 0.29 6.41 -2.85
CA LYS A 29 1.68 6.76 -3.09
C LYS A 29 2.57 5.97 -2.15
N LYS A 30 3.69 5.49 -2.69
CA LYS A 30 4.66 4.78 -1.88
C LYS A 30 5.42 5.76 -1.01
N PHE A 31 5.48 5.51 0.28
CA PHE A 31 6.20 6.39 1.18
C PHE A 31 7.29 5.67 1.97
N GLY A 32 7.37 4.37 1.86
CA GLY A 32 8.40 3.65 2.58
C GLY A 32 8.50 2.21 2.14
N THR A 33 9.56 1.56 2.58
CA THR A 33 9.78 0.16 2.28
C THR A 33 10.34 -0.50 3.53
N ARG A 34 9.75 -1.62 3.91
CA ARG A 34 10.25 -2.40 5.03
C ARG A 34 11.02 -3.57 4.46
N HIS A 35 12.31 -3.54 4.64
CA HIS A 35 13.17 -4.54 4.03
C HIS A 35 13.11 -5.88 4.76
N LYS A 36 13.06 -6.95 3.98
CA LYS A 36 13.10 -8.33 4.50
C LYS A 36 12.08 -8.57 5.59
N SER A 37 10.89 -8.04 5.40
CA SER A 37 9.85 -8.14 6.40
C SER A 37 9.08 -9.45 6.33
N HIS A 38 9.19 -10.16 5.24
CA HIS A 38 8.43 -11.40 5.05
C HIS A 38 9.31 -12.48 4.44
N TYR A 39 9.29 -13.65 5.07
CA TYR A 39 10.05 -14.81 4.60
C TYR A 39 9.08 -15.79 3.94
N PHE A 40 9.34 -16.14 2.69
CA PHE A 40 8.45 -17.01 1.96
C PHE A 40 9.24 -17.84 0.96
N LYS A 41 9.09 -19.16 1.04
CA LYS A 41 9.73 -20.12 0.12
C LYS A 41 11.24 -19.87 -0.02
N GLY A 42 11.90 -19.69 1.10
CA GLY A 42 13.35 -19.56 1.12
C GLY A 42 13.90 -18.20 0.79
N LYS A 43 13.03 -17.21 0.64
CA LYS A 43 13.45 -15.85 0.32
C LYS A 43 12.81 -14.85 1.23
N PHE A 44 13.54 -13.75 1.47
CA PHE A 44 12.96 -12.60 2.15
C PHE A 44 12.44 -11.61 1.12
N TYR A 45 11.33 -11.01 1.42
CA TYR A 45 10.71 -10.02 0.54
C TYR A 45 10.49 -8.72 1.28
N ASP A 46 10.54 -7.64 0.53
CA ASP A 46 10.28 -6.33 1.10
C ASP A 46 8.78 -6.07 1.12
N GLU A 47 8.39 -5.22 2.04
CA GLU A 47 7.01 -4.78 2.16
C GLU A 47 6.96 -3.31 1.84
N ILE A 48 6.14 -2.94 0.86
CA ILE A 48 6.03 -1.56 0.43
C ILE A 48 4.87 -0.91 1.14
N GLN A 49 5.13 0.27 1.71
CA GLN A 49 4.12 1.01 2.45
C GLN A 49 3.57 2.11 1.58
N MET A 50 2.26 2.15 1.44
CA MET A 50 1.59 3.11 0.58
C MET A 50 0.51 3.84 1.37
N GLU A 51 0.20 5.04 0.93
CA GLU A 51 -0.81 5.85 1.60
C GLU A 51 -1.59 6.70 0.61
N ILE A 52 -2.76 7.11 1.03
CA ILE A 52 -3.61 7.99 0.25
C ILE A 52 -4.36 8.86 1.24
N LEU A 53 -4.75 10.06 0.82
CA LEU A 53 -5.56 10.91 1.67
C LEU A 53 -6.94 10.30 1.85
N LYS A 54 -7.47 10.40 3.06
CA LYS A 54 -8.74 9.78 3.37
C LYS A 54 -9.85 10.28 2.46
N GLU A 55 -9.80 11.54 2.11
CA GLU A 55 -10.80 12.11 1.23
C GLU A 55 -10.81 11.43 -0.13
N GLU A 56 -9.61 11.21 -0.66
CA GLU A 56 -9.47 10.54 -1.95
C GLU A 56 -9.90 9.09 -1.85
N TYR A 57 -9.58 8.45 -0.75
CA TYR A 57 -9.96 7.07 -0.56
C TYR A 57 -11.48 6.90 -0.55
N ASN A 58 -12.18 7.81 0.11
CA ASN A 58 -13.63 7.71 0.19
C ASN A 58 -14.28 7.79 -1.18
N GLU A 59 -13.63 8.47 -2.12
CA GLU A 59 -14.16 8.58 -3.47
C GLU A 59 -13.97 7.32 -4.27
N ILE A 60 -12.95 6.52 -3.93
CA ILE A 60 -12.61 5.34 -4.72
C ILE A 60 -12.92 4.04 -4.01
N GLU A 61 -13.34 4.10 -2.76
CA GLU A 61 -13.57 2.91 -1.97
C GLU A 61 -14.43 1.85 -2.67
N PRO A 62 -15.53 2.23 -3.31
CA PRO A 62 -16.36 1.23 -3.96
C PRO A 62 -15.67 0.46 -5.09
N PHE A 63 -14.53 0.95 -5.54
CA PHE A 63 -13.83 0.35 -6.67
C PHE A 63 -12.58 -0.41 -6.26
N ILE A 64 -12.33 -0.55 -4.98
CA ILE A 64 -11.13 -1.25 -4.52
C ILE A 64 -11.43 -2.71 -4.26
N TYR A 65 -11.09 -3.54 -5.23
CA TYR A 65 -11.28 -4.99 -5.13
C TYR A 65 -9.97 -5.66 -5.50
N VAL A 66 -9.10 -5.78 -4.52
CA VAL A 66 -7.77 -6.35 -4.80
C VAL A 66 -7.58 -7.67 -4.13
#